data_918c642d3b7e5bf30f03a7bbb4d75cf8
#
_entry.id   918c642d3b7e5bf30f03a7bbb4d75cf8
#
_cell.length_a   1.000
_cell.length_b   1.000
_cell.length_c   1.000
_cell.angle_alpha   90.00
_cell.angle_beta   90.00
_cell.angle_gamma   90.00
#
_symmetry.space_group_name_H-M   'P 1'
#
loop_
_entity.id
_entity.type
_entity.pdbx_description
1 polymer ?
#
loop_
_entity_poly.entity_id
_entity_poly.type
_entity_poly.pdbx_seq_one_letter_code
_entity_poly.pdbx_strand_id
1 'polypeptide(L)'
;MRIGLLTDGGYPYATGESRLWCDRLVRGLPQHEFDLFALSRSAHQEDQGWVRLPHHVSRVRTAPLWTPEDGTPRGGGERGLLARLVTGGGVSYGRRDRKRFAAHVEALATAVCATEDTGTAPADGGGLFTEGFYGLAELARERGGLHLALRSETTVRILEAASRARGAGRTVQSATVVDHLAFAAELERVLRPLSLDWYGPESLGAVDLCHAASGGAAAIPGLLAKRFFGVPLLVTEHGVQLRTHYLAAPDASFGAPVRALLARFYTLLAAEVYRQASLVTAGNTHVRRWQQRCGADPAQLRTVYPGMAAERFSAVGEDDDAGGPDTLVWVGRIEPAKDLIALLHAFAEVRRAEPDARLRIFGAPVVGDEATTYLAHCRALAAQLFPDEATGAHTEGVSPVTFEEIGGPEVPGLAEAYAAGGVIVLSSVVEGFPISLVESMFCGRATVSTDVGAVVEVIGGTGLVAPPRNPRALADACIALLRDPERRARLGAAARARALELFTVEQNLAAFRGIYLELISHAPVRREADALDADGEPRLFAAPAEARLLGPWTQPQPAAVGAPVPGWAAAGAEPEAARRAGSVPEPGCLCATACGPGDGDA
;
A
#
# COMPACT_ATOMS: atom_id res chain seq x y z
N MET A 1 2.36 21.68 6.69
CA MET A 1 1.85 20.63 7.61
C MET A 1 2.97 19.68 7.92
N ARG A 2 2.96 19.12 9.11
CA ARG A 2 3.92 18.11 9.55
C ARG A 2 3.29 16.73 9.49
N ILE A 3 3.80 15.87 8.64
CA ILE A 3 3.23 14.56 8.35
C ILE A 3 4.14 13.47 8.92
N GLY A 4 3.61 12.63 9.80
CA GLY A 4 4.28 11.43 10.27
C GLY A 4 4.08 10.28 9.27
N LEU A 5 5.08 10.00 8.43
CA LEU A 5 5.04 8.88 7.48
C LEU A 5 5.52 7.60 8.18
N LEU A 6 4.62 6.62 8.27
CA LEU A 6 4.84 5.35 8.95
C LEU A 6 5.07 4.24 7.93
N THR A 7 6.22 3.58 7.99
CA THR A 7 6.62 2.57 7.01
C THR A 7 7.08 1.26 7.66
N ASP A 8 6.99 0.17 6.92
CA ASP A 8 7.41 -1.16 7.33
C ASP A 8 8.16 -1.84 6.19
N GLY A 9 9.45 -2.09 6.38
CA GLY A 9 10.32 -2.76 5.41
C GLY A 9 10.54 -2.02 4.09
N GLY A 10 10.30 -0.69 4.05
CA GLY A 10 10.44 0.12 2.87
C GLY A 10 11.23 1.40 3.13
N TYR A 11 10.68 2.55 2.67
CA TYR A 11 11.30 3.86 2.85
C TYR A 11 11.57 4.20 4.34
N PRO A 12 12.72 4.78 4.74
CA PRO A 12 13.78 5.34 3.91
C PRO A 12 14.89 4.36 3.48
N TYR A 13 14.77 3.08 3.77
CA TYR A 13 15.79 2.10 3.42
C TYR A 13 15.99 1.99 1.90
N ALA A 14 17.20 1.57 1.49
CA ALA A 14 17.55 1.44 0.08
C ALA A 14 16.75 0.37 -0.67
N THR A 15 16.16 -0.58 0.05
CA THR A 15 15.35 -1.68 -0.49
C THR A 15 13.97 -1.73 0.15
N GLY A 16 13.01 -2.40 -0.50
CA GLY A 16 11.65 -2.61 -0.01
C GLY A 16 10.57 -2.19 -1.01
N GLU A 17 9.41 -2.84 -0.92
CA GLU A 17 8.32 -2.71 -1.91
C GLU A 17 7.71 -1.31 -1.98
N SER A 18 7.46 -0.67 -0.83
CA SER A 18 6.85 0.66 -0.77
C SER A 18 7.84 1.81 -1.00
N ARG A 19 9.16 1.52 -1.11
CA ARG A 19 10.21 2.53 -1.17
C ARG A 19 10.01 3.56 -2.25
N LEU A 20 9.81 3.12 -3.49
CA LEU A 20 9.70 4.01 -4.65
C LEU A 20 8.47 4.92 -4.56
N TRP A 21 7.36 4.37 -4.09
CA TRP A 21 6.14 5.15 -3.91
C TRP A 21 6.30 6.19 -2.80
N CYS A 22 6.83 5.80 -1.63
CA CYS A 22 7.08 6.73 -0.53
C CYS A 22 8.08 7.84 -0.93
N ASP A 23 9.17 7.50 -1.64
CA ASP A 23 10.16 8.49 -2.10
C ASP A 23 9.52 9.50 -3.06
N ARG A 24 8.69 9.04 -4.00
CA ARG A 24 7.94 9.92 -4.92
C ARG A 24 6.97 10.82 -4.15
N LEU A 25 6.21 10.27 -3.21
CA LEU A 25 5.27 11.02 -2.39
C LEU A 25 5.97 12.12 -1.60
N VAL A 26 7.05 11.77 -0.88
CA VAL A 26 7.80 12.74 -0.08
C VAL A 26 8.41 13.82 -0.98
N ARG A 27 9.13 13.45 -2.06
CA ARG A 27 9.75 14.44 -2.98
C ARG A 27 8.75 15.28 -3.73
N GLY A 28 7.59 14.73 -4.06
CA GLY A 28 6.55 15.42 -4.83
C GLY A 28 5.68 16.36 -4.01
N LEU A 29 5.79 16.36 -2.69
CA LEU A 29 5.03 17.24 -1.78
C LEU A 29 5.95 18.10 -0.90
N PRO A 30 6.87 18.90 -1.49
CA PRO A 30 7.88 19.68 -0.76
C PRO A 30 7.30 20.80 0.10
N GLN A 31 6.01 21.13 -0.05
CA GLN A 31 5.30 22.10 0.79
C GLN A 31 4.93 21.54 2.17
N HIS A 32 5.15 20.25 2.41
CA HIS A 32 4.92 19.58 3.70
C HIS A 32 6.24 19.19 4.34
N GLU A 33 6.28 19.19 5.65
CA GLU A 33 7.37 18.67 6.46
C GLU A 33 7.07 17.21 6.79
N PHE A 34 8.05 16.31 6.62
CA PHE A 34 7.88 14.90 6.90
C PHE A 34 8.76 14.44 8.07
N ASP A 35 8.12 13.79 9.05
CA ASP A 35 8.79 12.97 10.05
C ASP A 35 8.64 11.50 9.67
N LEU A 36 9.74 10.79 9.48
CA LEU A 36 9.73 9.38 9.10
C LEU A 36 9.83 8.48 10.31
N PHE A 37 8.95 7.50 10.40
CA PHE A 37 8.93 6.46 11.42
C PHE A 37 8.95 5.11 10.72
N ALA A 38 10.13 4.49 10.64
CA ALA A 38 10.34 3.34 9.79
C ALA A 38 10.69 2.08 10.60
N LEU A 39 9.96 1.01 10.34
CA LEU A 39 10.22 -0.31 10.89
C LEU A 39 11.07 -1.12 9.90
N SER A 40 12.21 -1.64 10.34
CA SER A 40 13.06 -2.51 9.52
C SER A 40 12.68 -3.98 9.69
N ARG A 41 12.82 -4.79 8.63
CA ARG A 41 12.49 -6.21 8.65
C ARG A 41 13.68 -7.15 8.84
N SER A 42 14.90 -6.65 8.64
CA SER A 42 16.14 -7.44 8.79
C SER A 42 17.36 -6.56 9.03
N ALA A 43 18.40 -7.14 9.63
CA ALA A 43 19.72 -6.50 9.75
C ALA A 43 20.29 -6.13 8.37
N HIS A 44 20.14 -7.01 7.40
CA HIS A 44 20.60 -6.76 6.03
C HIS A 44 19.98 -5.50 5.43
N GLN A 45 18.70 -5.24 5.69
CA GLN A 45 18.05 -4.02 5.25
C GLN A 45 18.64 -2.76 5.89
N GLU A 46 18.97 -2.82 7.18
CA GLU A 46 19.63 -1.73 7.89
C GLU A 46 21.04 -1.49 7.38
N ASP A 47 21.81 -2.55 7.11
CA ASP A 47 23.17 -2.49 6.59
C ASP A 47 23.26 -1.85 5.20
N GLN A 48 22.22 -1.98 4.38
CA GLN A 48 22.13 -1.33 3.07
C GLN A 48 21.94 0.19 3.15
N GLY A 49 21.64 0.72 4.33
CA GLY A 49 21.47 2.15 4.59
C GLY A 49 20.22 2.75 4.00
N TRP A 50 20.22 4.08 3.92
CA TRP A 50 19.06 4.88 3.48
C TRP A 50 19.28 5.49 2.10
N VAL A 51 18.19 5.75 1.39
CA VAL A 51 18.21 6.61 0.21
C VAL A 51 18.54 8.06 0.60
N ARG A 52 19.01 8.87 -0.35
CA ARG A 52 19.21 10.30 -0.11
C ARG A 52 17.87 10.99 0.15
N LEU A 53 17.67 11.48 1.36
CA LEU A 53 16.45 12.16 1.78
C LEU A 53 16.43 13.62 1.33
N PRO A 54 15.25 14.17 0.96
CA PRO A 54 15.09 15.59 0.67
C PRO A 54 15.14 16.43 1.96
N HIS A 55 15.39 17.75 1.82
CA HIS A 55 15.61 18.67 2.94
C HIS A 55 14.39 18.91 3.84
N HIS A 56 13.18 18.68 3.34
CA HIS A 56 11.93 18.80 4.09
C HIS A 56 11.56 17.55 4.89
N VAL A 57 12.43 16.54 4.94
CA VAL A 57 12.38 15.48 5.94
C VAL A 57 13.12 15.97 7.17
N SER A 58 12.37 16.29 8.23
CA SER A 58 12.90 16.92 9.45
C SER A 58 13.44 15.92 10.45
N ARG A 59 12.86 14.73 10.48
CA ARG A 59 13.22 13.69 11.44
C ARG A 59 13.10 12.30 10.84
N VAL A 60 14.00 11.41 11.24
CA VAL A 60 13.91 9.97 10.96
C VAL A 60 14.08 9.20 12.26
N ARG A 61 13.12 8.33 12.56
CA ARG A 61 13.20 7.36 13.64
C ARG A 61 13.02 5.96 13.07
N THR A 62 13.89 5.05 13.46
CA THR A 62 13.84 3.66 13.00
C THR A 62 13.76 2.71 14.18
N ALA A 63 13.13 1.56 13.97
CA ALA A 63 13.11 0.47 14.95
C ALA A 63 13.04 -0.89 14.25
N PRO A 64 13.73 -1.92 14.76
CA PRO A 64 13.70 -3.25 14.16
C PRO A 64 12.42 -4.02 14.53
N LEU A 65 11.83 -4.70 13.54
CA LEU A 65 10.85 -5.80 13.73
C LEU A 65 11.53 -7.17 13.79
N TRP A 66 12.84 -7.23 13.80
CA TRP A 66 13.66 -8.43 13.84
C TRP A 66 14.49 -8.48 15.12
N THR A 67 14.98 -9.66 15.47
CA THR A 67 15.95 -9.84 16.54
C THR A 67 17.26 -10.39 15.98
N PRO A 68 18.42 -10.16 16.62
CA PRO A 68 19.69 -10.76 16.20
C PRO A 68 19.66 -12.29 16.13
N GLU A 69 18.69 -12.93 16.79
CA GLU A 69 18.48 -14.38 16.76
C GLU A 69 17.81 -14.83 15.46
N ASP A 70 17.06 -13.95 14.79
CA ASP A 70 16.32 -14.25 13.56
C ASP A 70 17.22 -14.27 12.31
N GLY A 71 18.47 -13.80 12.39
CA GLY A 71 19.35 -13.55 11.23
C GLY A 71 20.77 -14.04 11.29
N THR A 72 21.22 -14.78 12.31
CA THR A 72 22.60 -15.24 12.36
C THR A 72 22.77 -16.70 11.94
N PRO A 73 23.52 -16.97 10.84
CA PRO A 73 24.29 -18.22 10.73
C PRO A 73 25.25 -18.24 11.93
N ARG A 74 25.28 -19.32 12.66
CA ARG A 74 26.13 -19.57 13.84
C ARG A 74 27.59 -19.18 13.60
N GLY A 75 27.95 -17.94 13.90
CA GLY A 75 29.35 -17.44 13.86
C GLY A 75 29.53 -16.45 15.00
N GLY A 76 30.18 -16.90 16.08
CA GLY A 76 30.30 -16.16 17.32
C GLY A 76 31.14 -14.87 17.20
N GLY A 77 30.71 -13.86 17.94
CA GLY A 77 31.48 -12.66 18.23
C GLY A 77 30.99 -12.02 19.53
N GLU A 78 31.94 -11.70 20.42
CA GLU A 78 31.78 -11.20 21.80
C GLU A 78 30.92 -9.93 21.98
N ARG A 79 30.46 -9.29 20.89
CA ARG A 79 29.59 -8.09 20.95
C ARG A 79 28.16 -8.41 21.38
N GLY A 80 27.69 -9.65 21.24
CA GLY A 80 26.35 -10.09 21.67
C GLY A 80 26.20 -10.19 23.19
N LEU A 81 27.27 -10.40 23.94
CA LEU A 81 27.24 -10.53 25.41
C LEU A 81 27.05 -9.16 26.10
N LEU A 82 27.66 -8.10 25.58
CA LEU A 82 27.50 -6.75 26.14
C LEU A 82 26.13 -6.16 25.84
N ALA A 83 25.54 -6.43 24.65
CA ALA A 83 24.18 -6.07 24.35
C ALA A 83 23.17 -6.79 25.27
N ARG A 84 23.40 -8.06 25.61
CA ARG A 84 22.62 -8.82 26.61
C ARG A 84 22.72 -8.23 28.02
N LEU A 85 23.88 -7.69 28.42
CA LEU A 85 24.07 -7.06 29.74
C LEU A 85 23.42 -5.66 29.81
N VAL A 86 23.40 -4.91 28.72
CA VAL A 86 22.79 -3.57 28.66
C VAL A 86 21.26 -3.63 28.49
N THR A 87 20.73 -4.64 27.79
CA THR A 87 19.28 -4.90 27.68
C THR A 87 18.75 -5.83 28.78
N GLY A 88 19.61 -6.42 29.60
CA GLY A 88 19.31 -7.37 30.66
C GLY A 88 18.75 -6.79 31.96
N GLY A 89 18.44 -5.49 32.01
CA GLY A 89 17.59 -4.90 33.05
C GLY A 89 16.13 -5.29 32.84
N GLY A 90 15.81 -6.59 32.90
CA GLY A 90 14.45 -7.11 32.77
C GLY A 90 13.54 -6.43 33.80
N VAL A 91 12.70 -5.48 33.35
CA VAL A 91 11.60 -4.96 34.17
C VAL A 91 10.67 -6.13 34.42
N SER A 92 10.88 -6.84 35.53
CA SER A 92 9.95 -7.85 36.00
C SER A 92 8.70 -7.15 36.47
N TYR A 93 7.57 -7.33 35.80
CA TYR A 93 6.28 -6.81 36.21
C TYR A 93 5.98 -7.17 37.68
N GLY A 94 5.58 -6.19 38.48
CA GLY A 94 5.05 -6.42 39.82
C GLY A 94 3.77 -7.29 39.77
N ARG A 95 3.33 -7.79 40.92
CA ARG A 95 2.15 -8.69 40.99
C ARG A 95 0.90 -8.07 40.35
N ARG A 96 0.69 -6.75 40.48
CA ARG A 96 -0.45 -6.04 39.89
C ARG A 96 -0.32 -5.94 38.37
N ASP A 97 0.86 -5.59 37.86
CA ASP A 97 1.09 -5.43 36.44
C ASP A 97 1.10 -6.78 35.71
N ARG A 98 1.57 -7.86 36.35
CA ARG A 98 1.41 -9.24 35.85
C ARG A 98 -0.05 -9.63 35.67
N LYS A 99 -0.95 -9.26 36.61
CA LYS A 99 -2.38 -9.51 36.46
C LYS A 99 -2.99 -8.71 35.31
N ARG A 100 -2.62 -7.43 35.17
CA ARG A 100 -3.07 -6.59 34.04
C ARG A 100 -2.60 -7.17 32.73
N PHE A 101 -1.31 -7.51 32.62
CA PHE A 101 -0.74 -8.16 31.45
C PHE A 101 -1.49 -9.45 31.07
N ALA A 102 -1.68 -10.34 32.04
CA ALA A 102 -2.39 -11.60 31.80
C ALA A 102 -3.83 -11.39 31.30
N ALA A 103 -4.58 -10.44 31.90
CA ALA A 103 -5.94 -10.11 31.46
C ALA A 103 -5.97 -9.58 30.01
N HIS A 104 -5.04 -8.69 29.64
CA HIS A 104 -4.99 -8.13 28.29
C HIS A 104 -4.54 -9.18 27.26
N VAL A 105 -3.58 -10.05 27.59
CA VAL A 105 -3.19 -11.18 26.73
C VAL A 105 -4.32 -12.18 26.60
N GLU A 106 -5.06 -12.48 27.66
CA GLU A 106 -6.22 -13.36 27.65
C GLU A 106 -7.34 -12.85 26.72
N ALA A 107 -7.66 -11.56 26.81
CA ALA A 107 -8.61 -10.91 25.90
C ALA A 107 -8.17 -11.02 24.44
N LEU A 108 -6.89 -10.69 24.14
CA LEU A 108 -6.32 -10.80 22.80
C LEU A 108 -6.30 -12.25 22.29
N ALA A 109 -5.85 -13.21 23.12
CA ALA A 109 -5.78 -14.63 22.77
C ALA A 109 -7.17 -15.22 22.51
N THR A 110 -8.16 -14.86 23.33
CA THR A 110 -9.55 -15.28 23.15
C THR A 110 -10.10 -14.78 21.80
N ALA A 111 -9.87 -13.52 21.46
CA ALA A 111 -10.30 -12.94 20.19
C ALA A 111 -9.65 -13.64 18.97
N VAL A 112 -8.35 -13.95 19.07
CA VAL A 112 -7.59 -14.56 17.98
C VAL A 112 -7.89 -16.06 17.83
N CYS A 113 -8.18 -16.77 18.92
CA CYS A 113 -8.53 -18.20 18.88
C CYS A 113 -9.98 -18.48 18.46
N ALA A 114 -10.87 -17.46 18.57
CA ALA A 114 -12.30 -17.62 18.25
C ALA A 114 -12.54 -17.93 16.77
N THR A 115 -13.53 -18.79 16.49
CA THR A 115 -14.04 -19.01 15.13
C THR A 115 -14.77 -17.79 14.60
N GLU A 116 -14.68 -17.56 13.30
CA GLU A 116 -15.67 -16.74 12.60
C GLU A 116 -16.97 -17.52 12.48
N ASP A 117 -17.85 -17.38 13.45
CA ASP A 117 -19.15 -18.04 13.34
C ASP A 117 -20.01 -17.28 12.32
N THR A 118 -20.39 -18.04 11.30
CA THR A 118 -21.16 -17.62 10.14
C THR A 118 -22.52 -17.10 10.60
N GLY A 119 -22.69 -15.78 10.69
CA GLY A 119 -24.01 -15.18 10.65
C GLY A 119 -24.46 -14.25 11.77
N THR A 120 -23.72 -14.08 12.83
CA THR A 120 -23.98 -13.02 13.82
C THR A 120 -22.78 -12.07 13.87
N ALA A 121 -23.05 -10.77 13.78
CA ALA A 121 -22.04 -9.73 13.74
C ALA A 121 -20.94 -9.94 14.80
N PRO A 122 -19.65 -9.66 14.49
CA PRO A 122 -18.52 -9.90 15.41
C PRO A 122 -18.48 -8.84 16.53
N ALA A 123 -19.59 -8.62 17.23
CA ALA A 123 -19.66 -7.62 18.28
C ALA A 123 -18.69 -7.90 19.43
N ASP A 124 -18.47 -9.17 19.79
CA ASP A 124 -17.65 -9.52 20.96
C ASP A 124 -16.16 -9.72 20.63
N GLY A 125 -15.80 -10.30 19.49
CA GLY A 125 -14.40 -10.56 19.14
C GLY A 125 -13.58 -9.30 18.86
N GLY A 126 -14.17 -8.30 18.22
CA GLY A 126 -13.53 -6.99 17.98
C GLY A 126 -13.33 -6.21 19.28
N GLY A 127 -14.26 -6.28 20.20
CA GLY A 127 -14.16 -5.65 21.53
C GLY A 127 -13.03 -6.23 22.37
N LEU A 128 -12.93 -7.56 22.45
CA LEU A 128 -11.86 -8.24 23.16
C LEU A 128 -10.49 -7.98 22.56
N PHE A 129 -10.39 -7.97 21.22
CA PHE A 129 -9.14 -7.63 20.54
C PHE A 129 -8.69 -6.21 20.90
N THR A 130 -9.59 -5.25 20.83
CA THR A 130 -9.33 -3.83 21.12
C THR A 130 -8.91 -3.63 22.57
N GLU A 131 -9.62 -4.28 23.51
CA GLU A 131 -9.29 -4.25 24.94
C GLU A 131 -7.89 -4.81 25.20
N GLY A 132 -7.57 -5.97 24.65
CA GLY A 132 -6.26 -6.59 24.78
C GLY A 132 -5.16 -5.74 24.15
N PHE A 133 -5.36 -5.30 22.92
CA PHE A 133 -4.39 -4.54 22.15
C PHE A 133 -4.02 -3.20 22.80
N TYR A 134 -5.02 -2.37 23.12
CA TYR A 134 -4.74 -1.07 23.73
C TYR A 134 -4.34 -1.19 25.21
N GLY A 135 -4.85 -2.19 25.93
CA GLY A 135 -4.40 -2.46 27.29
C GLY A 135 -2.93 -2.85 27.37
N LEU A 136 -2.42 -3.63 26.41
CA LEU A 136 -0.99 -3.93 26.26
C LEU A 136 -0.19 -2.69 25.88
N ALA A 137 -0.71 -1.82 25.01
CA ALA A 137 -0.06 -0.57 24.63
C ALA A 137 0.09 0.40 25.82
N GLU A 138 -0.97 0.56 26.61
CA GLU A 138 -0.96 1.39 27.83
C GLU A 138 0.02 0.83 28.86
N LEU A 139 0.03 -0.50 29.06
CA LEU A 139 0.99 -1.16 29.97
C LEU A 139 2.43 -0.98 29.49
N ALA A 140 2.70 -1.11 28.17
CA ALA A 140 4.01 -0.88 27.60
C ALA A 140 4.49 0.55 27.80
N ARG A 141 3.61 1.54 27.62
CA ARG A 141 3.89 2.96 27.84
C ARG A 141 4.19 3.28 29.31
N GLU A 142 3.43 2.66 30.25
CA GLU A 142 3.58 2.90 31.67
C GLU A 142 4.80 2.21 32.30
N ARG A 143 5.13 1.00 31.83
CA ARG A 143 6.06 0.09 32.50
C ARG A 143 7.22 -0.39 31.62
N GLY A 144 7.09 -0.35 30.31
CA GLY A 144 8.04 -1.01 29.39
C GLY A 144 7.97 -2.54 29.48
N GLY A 145 8.98 -3.22 28.95
CA GLY A 145 9.21 -4.66 29.13
C GLY A 145 8.19 -5.62 28.45
N LEU A 146 7.31 -5.09 27.59
CA LEU A 146 6.26 -5.88 26.95
C LEU A 146 6.81 -7.02 26.08
N HIS A 147 7.93 -6.81 25.39
CA HIS A 147 8.55 -7.81 24.52
C HIS A 147 8.97 -9.08 25.29
N LEU A 148 9.54 -8.91 26.51
CA LEU A 148 9.89 -10.05 27.38
C LEU A 148 8.65 -10.75 27.92
N ALA A 149 7.62 -9.99 28.28
CA ALA A 149 6.38 -10.54 28.80
C ALA A 149 5.62 -11.35 27.74
N LEU A 150 5.58 -10.90 26.48
CA LEU A 150 4.95 -11.62 25.38
C LEU A 150 5.64 -12.95 25.05
N ARG A 151 6.96 -13.06 25.29
CA ARG A 151 7.72 -14.32 25.13
C ARG A 151 7.74 -15.18 26.41
N SER A 152 6.99 -14.81 27.44
CA SER A 152 6.97 -15.53 28.71
C SER A 152 6.13 -16.80 28.67
N GLU A 153 6.41 -17.72 29.59
CA GLU A 153 5.60 -18.91 29.83
C GLU A 153 4.13 -18.57 30.10
N THR A 154 3.86 -17.45 30.74
CA THR A 154 2.49 -16.97 31.01
C THR A 154 1.71 -16.76 29.70
N THR A 155 2.32 -16.13 28.70
CA THR A 155 1.69 -15.93 27.38
C THR A 155 1.39 -17.27 26.71
N VAL A 156 2.34 -18.20 26.71
CA VAL A 156 2.16 -19.52 26.10
C VAL A 156 1.03 -20.30 26.79
N ARG A 157 0.96 -20.28 28.10
CA ARG A 157 -0.13 -20.92 28.86
C ARG A 157 -1.50 -20.30 28.58
N ILE A 158 -1.58 -18.99 28.45
CA ILE A 158 -2.82 -18.29 28.08
C ILE A 158 -3.25 -18.68 26.66
N LEU A 159 -2.32 -18.69 25.70
CA LEU A 159 -2.61 -19.13 24.33
C LEU A 159 -3.08 -20.59 24.28
N GLU A 160 -2.44 -21.48 25.05
CA GLU A 160 -2.86 -22.88 25.17
C GLU A 160 -4.28 -23.00 25.75
N ALA A 161 -4.59 -22.27 26.80
CA ALA A 161 -5.92 -22.26 27.40
C ALA A 161 -6.99 -21.71 26.43
N ALA A 162 -6.70 -20.61 25.75
CA ALA A 162 -7.59 -20.01 24.76
C ALA A 162 -7.83 -20.91 23.54
N SER A 163 -6.78 -21.60 23.05
CA SER A 163 -6.88 -22.52 21.93
C SER A 163 -7.74 -23.76 22.23
N ARG A 164 -7.82 -24.18 23.49
CA ARG A 164 -8.66 -25.34 23.95
C ARG A 164 -10.05 -24.90 24.38
N ALA A 165 -10.35 -23.62 24.45
CA ALA A 165 -11.64 -23.11 24.88
C ALA A 165 -12.77 -23.52 23.92
N ARG A 166 -14.00 -23.60 24.45
CA ARG A 166 -15.21 -23.77 23.62
C ARG A 166 -15.36 -22.55 22.73
N GLY A 167 -15.41 -22.73 21.42
CA GLY A 167 -15.47 -21.62 20.46
C GLY A 167 -14.14 -21.34 19.75
N ALA A 168 -13.04 -21.98 20.13
CA ALA A 168 -11.82 -21.96 19.34
C ALA A 168 -11.97 -22.79 18.05
N GLY A 169 -11.34 -22.32 16.97
CA GLY A 169 -11.35 -22.98 15.67
C GLY A 169 -10.75 -24.39 15.72
N ARG A 170 -11.31 -25.35 14.98
CA ARG A 170 -10.81 -26.75 14.98
C ARG A 170 -9.31 -26.86 14.68
N THR A 171 -8.82 -26.09 13.71
CA THR A 171 -7.39 -26.04 13.39
C THR A 171 -6.57 -25.47 14.54
N VAL A 172 -7.09 -24.46 15.25
CA VAL A 172 -6.42 -23.86 16.41
C VAL A 172 -6.42 -24.81 17.60
N GLN A 173 -7.49 -25.60 17.80
CA GLN A 173 -7.58 -26.64 18.85
C GLN A 173 -6.52 -27.74 18.68
N SER A 174 -6.03 -27.98 17.48
CA SER A 174 -4.97 -28.97 17.21
C SER A 174 -3.56 -28.42 17.45
N ALA A 175 -3.41 -27.16 17.89
CA ALA A 175 -2.11 -26.53 18.12
C ALA A 175 -1.31 -27.23 19.21
N THR A 176 -0.04 -27.43 18.96
CA THR A 176 0.95 -27.96 19.90
C THR A 176 1.62 -26.83 20.69
N VAL A 177 2.40 -27.18 21.70
CA VAL A 177 3.22 -26.20 22.44
C VAL A 177 4.21 -25.47 21.51
N VAL A 178 4.76 -26.19 20.53
CA VAL A 178 5.66 -25.59 19.52
C VAL A 178 4.94 -24.54 18.69
N ASP A 179 3.69 -24.80 18.31
CA ASP A 179 2.86 -23.83 17.57
C ASP A 179 2.58 -22.59 18.44
N HIS A 180 2.27 -22.76 19.73
CA HIS A 180 2.05 -21.64 20.64
C HIS A 180 3.32 -20.79 20.84
N LEU A 181 4.50 -21.43 20.93
CA LEU A 181 5.78 -20.73 21.00
C LEU A 181 6.07 -19.93 19.72
N ALA A 182 5.85 -20.55 18.56
CA ALA A 182 6.02 -19.90 17.27
C ALA A 182 5.06 -18.71 17.10
N PHE A 183 3.78 -18.90 17.44
CA PHE A 183 2.81 -17.81 17.40
C PHE A 183 3.13 -16.68 18.38
N ALA A 184 3.56 -16.98 19.61
CA ALA A 184 3.96 -15.96 20.60
C ALA A 184 5.16 -15.13 20.12
N ALA A 185 6.12 -15.75 19.44
CA ALA A 185 7.27 -15.05 18.85
C ALA A 185 6.83 -14.11 17.71
N GLU A 186 5.95 -14.58 16.82
CA GLU A 186 5.40 -13.75 15.75
C GLU A 186 4.52 -12.61 16.28
N LEU A 187 3.70 -12.89 17.29
CA LEU A 187 2.87 -11.90 17.96
C LEU A 187 3.73 -10.80 18.59
N GLU A 188 4.82 -11.18 19.30
CA GLU A 188 5.78 -10.23 19.86
C GLU A 188 6.38 -9.36 18.75
N ARG A 189 6.79 -9.96 17.64
CA ARG A 189 7.38 -9.25 16.52
C ARG A 189 6.42 -8.20 15.95
N VAL A 190 5.18 -8.58 15.67
CA VAL A 190 4.17 -7.65 15.09
C VAL A 190 3.74 -6.59 16.11
N LEU A 191 3.67 -6.91 17.41
CA LEU A 191 3.29 -5.98 18.49
C LEU A 191 4.46 -5.16 19.05
N ARG A 192 5.67 -5.35 18.55
CA ARG A 192 6.85 -4.59 18.99
C ARG A 192 6.69 -3.07 18.89
N PRO A 193 5.98 -2.53 17.89
CA PRO A 193 5.68 -1.09 17.84
C PRO A 193 4.98 -0.54 19.08
N LEU A 194 4.25 -1.36 19.85
CA LEU A 194 3.61 -0.92 21.11
C LEU A 194 4.61 -0.45 22.18
N SER A 195 5.87 -0.89 22.09
CA SER A 195 6.92 -0.64 23.09
C SER A 195 7.91 0.45 22.69
N LEU A 196 7.70 1.13 21.55
CA LEU A 196 8.62 2.14 21.06
C LEU A 196 8.46 3.47 21.82
N ASP A 197 9.53 4.27 21.84
CA ASP A 197 9.58 5.60 22.45
C ASP A 197 9.02 6.71 21.52
N TRP A 198 8.22 6.33 20.53
CA TRP A 198 7.69 7.25 19.51
C TRP A 198 6.46 8.04 19.97
N TYR A 199 5.86 7.64 21.12
CA TYR A 199 4.57 8.15 21.61
C TYR A 199 4.77 9.27 22.63
N GLY A 200 5.42 10.35 22.21
CA GLY A 200 5.62 11.56 22.99
C GLY A 200 5.04 12.80 22.30
N PRO A 201 4.79 13.90 23.06
CA PRO A 201 4.29 15.16 22.50
C PRO A 201 5.23 15.74 21.45
N GLU A 202 6.55 15.52 21.59
CA GLU A 202 7.59 16.00 20.67
C GLU A 202 7.86 15.03 19.49
N SER A 203 7.13 13.90 19.42
CA SER A 203 7.31 12.87 18.41
C SER A 203 6.01 12.70 17.61
N LEU A 204 5.35 11.54 17.68
CA LEU A 204 4.07 11.33 16.98
C LEU A 204 2.94 12.24 17.51
N GLY A 205 3.05 12.79 18.71
CA GLY A 205 2.13 13.81 19.21
C GLY A 205 2.30 15.18 18.54
N ALA A 206 3.44 15.43 17.87
CA ALA A 206 3.73 16.72 17.22
C ALA A 206 3.32 16.77 15.74
N VAL A 207 2.92 15.66 15.13
CA VAL A 207 2.51 15.64 13.72
C VAL A 207 1.04 16.02 13.55
N ASP A 208 0.69 16.63 12.43
CA ASP A 208 -0.68 17.02 12.10
C ASP A 208 -1.49 15.82 11.58
N LEU A 209 -0.81 14.86 10.94
CA LEU A 209 -1.39 13.67 10.34
C LEU A 209 -0.39 12.51 10.39
N CYS A 210 -0.84 11.33 10.78
CA CYS A 210 -0.11 10.08 10.56
C CYS A 210 -0.54 9.46 9.23
N HIS A 211 0.41 9.15 8.34
CA HIS A 211 0.17 8.43 7.10
C HIS A 211 0.91 7.09 7.12
N ALA A 212 0.18 6.00 7.28
CA ALA A 212 0.73 4.65 7.25
C ALA A 212 0.75 4.10 5.81
N ALA A 213 1.93 3.63 5.37
CA ALA A 213 2.12 3.05 4.04
C ALA A 213 1.65 1.59 3.92
N SER A 214 1.09 1.03 4.99
CA SER A 214 0.40 -0.27 5.01
C SER A 214 -0.53 -0.37 6.22
N GLY A 215 -1.52 -1.27 6.15
CA GLY A 215 -2.46 -1.57 7.24
C GLY A 215 -1.94 -2.60 8.25
N GLY A 216 -0.67 -3.01 8.14
CA GLY A 216 -0.01 -3.96 9.05
C GLY A 216 0.70 -3.28 10.22
N ALA A 217 1.92 -3.74 10.53
CA ALA A 217 2.72 -3.22 11.63
C ALA A 217 3.00 -1.71 11.52
N ALA A 218 3.12 -1.17 10.29
CA ALA A 218 3.29 0.27 10.07
C ALA A 218 2.11 1.12 10.57
N ALA A 219 0.89 0.58 10.60
CA ALA A 219 -0.28 1.33 11.07
C ALA A 219 -0.37 1.40 12.59
N ILE A 220 0.29 0.49 13.33
CA ILE A 220 0.24 0.44 14.79
C ILE A 220 0.67 1.77 15.44
N PRO A 221 1.81 2.39 15.06
CA PRO A 221 2.16 3.70 15.59
C PRO A 221 1.10 4.78 15.34
N GLY A 222 0.43 4.74 14.18
CA GLY A 222 -0.65 5.65 13.87
C GLY A 222 -1.90 5.45 14.74
N LEU A 223 -2.26 4.18 15.04
CA LEU A 223 -3.33 3.85 15.98
C LEU A 223 -3.04 4.43 17.38
N LEU A 224 -1.80 4.32 17.85
CA LEU A 224 -1.41 4.83 19.15
C LEU A 224 -1.28 6.36 19.17
N ALA A 225 -0.81 6.98 18.09
CA ALA A 225 -0.82 8.44 17.94
C ALA A 225 -2.26 8.99 18.00
N LYS A 226 -3.21 8.34 17.33
CA LYS A 226 -4.62 8.68 17.43
C LYS A 226 -5.16 8.47 18.85
N ARG A 227 -4.85 7.32 19.47
CA ARG A 227 -5.33 6.98 20.82
C ARG A 227 -4.83 7.96 21.88
N PHE A 228 -3.55 8.35 21.83
CA PHE A 228 -2.90 9.13 22.88
C PHE A 228 -2.96 10.65 22.65
N PHE A 229 -3.01 11.08 21.39
CA PHE A 229 -2.88 12.50 21.03
C PHE A 229 -4.00 13.00 20.10
N GLY A 230 -4.91 12.12 19.65
CA GLY A 230 -5.98 12.51 18.73
C GLY A 230 -5.51 12.79 17.31
N VAL A 231 -4.28 12.40 16.93
CA VAL A 231 -3.74 12.61 15.59
C VAL A 231 -4.53 11.79 14.56
N PRO A 232 -5.05 12.39 13.48
CA PRO A 232 -5.77 11.66 12.44
C PRO A 232 -4.86 10.65 11.74
N LEU A 233 -5.45 9.53 11.30
CA LEU A 233 -4.74 8.44 10.65
C LEU A 233 -5.25 8.24 9.22
N LEU A 234 -4.34 8.35 8.25
CA LEU A 234 -4.50 7.92 6.87
C LEU A 234 -3.76 6.59 6.66
N VAL A 235 -4.40 5.66 5.97
CA VAL A 235 -3.77 4.37 5.62
C VAL A 235 -3.79 4.19 4.12
N THR A 236 -2.63 3.92 3.51
CA THR A 236 -2.50 3.61 2.09
C THR A 236 -2.01 2.18 1.93
N GLU A 237 -2.72 1.38 1.13
CA GLU A 237 -2.35 0.01 0.87
C GLU A 237 -2.30 -0.28 -0.64
N HIS A 238 -1.20 -0.87 -1.06
CA HIS A 238 -1.03 -1.47 -2.38
C HIS A 238 -1.30 -2.99 -2.36
N GLY A 239 -1.36 -3.57 -1.18
CA GLY A 239 -1.73 -4.94 -0.89
C GLY A 239 -2.12 -5.09 0.58
N VAL A 240 -3.14 -5.88 0.90
CA VAL A 240 -3.59 -6.12 2.27
C VAL A 240 -2.75 -7.22 2.90
N GLN A 241 -2.26 -7.02 4.13
CA GLN A 241 -1.39 -7.97 4.84
C GLN A 241 -1.99 -9.37 4.94
N LEU A 242 -3.30 -9.47 5.16
CA LEU A 242 -4.00 -10.76 5.21
C LEU A 242 -3.91 -11.51 3.86
N ARG A 243 -4.04 -10.80 2.73
CA ARG A 243 -3.87 -11.41 1.39
C ARG A 243 -2.44 -11.93 1.21
N THR A 244 -1.45 -11.15 1.59
CA THR A 244 -0.04 -11.56 1.54
C THR A 244 0.20 -12.82 2.38
N HIS A 245 -0.41 -12.89 3.56
CA HIS A 245 -0.34 -14.07 4.42
C HIS A 245 -0.92 -15.33 3.75
N TYR A 246 -2.04 -15.21 3.04
CA TYR A 246 -2.63 -16.35 2.31
C TYR A 246 -1.84 -16.76 1.06
N LEU A 247 -1.15 -15.82 0.42
CA LEU A 247 -0.34 -16.08 -0.77
C LEU A 247 1.07 -16.59 -0.44
N ALA A 248 1.52 -16.44 0.82
CA ALA A 248 2.79 -17.00 1.25
C ALA A 248 2.79 -18.51 1.04
N ALA A 249 3.89 -19.02 0.45
CA ALA A 249 4.01 -20.43 0.09
C ALA A 249 3.81 -21.36 1.31
N PRO A 250 3.30 -22.59 1.10
CA PRO A 250 3.14 -23.57 2.17
C PRO A 250 4.45 -23.97 2.88
N ASP A 251 5.58 -23.72 2.24
CA ASP A 251 6.93 -23.93 2.80
C ASP A 251 7.34 -22.91 3.86
N ALA A 252 6.46 -21.95 4.16
CA ALA A 252 6.63 -21.12 5.33
C ALA A 252 6.75 -22.03 6.57
N SER A 253 7.73 -21.76 7.39
CA SER A 253 8.14 -22.45 8.61
C SER A 253 7.05 -22.69 9.66
N PHE A 254 5.77 -22.39 9.36
CA PHE A 254 4.65 -22.45 10.27
C PHE A 254 3.62 -23.52 9.90
N GLY A 255 3.25 -24.32 10.89
CA GLY A 255 2.14 -25.27 10.81
C GLY A 255 0.77 -24.61 10.57
N ALA A 256 -0.24 -25.41 10.20
CA ALA A 256 -1.58 -24.92 9.95
C ALA A 256 -2.20 -24.14 11.14
N PRO A 257 -1.99 -24.54 12.43
CA PRO A 257 -2.50 -23.78 13.56
C PRO A 257 -1.94 -22.37 13.65
N VAL A 258 -0.62 -22.21 13.48
CA VAL A 258 0.04 -20.89 13.52
C VAL A 258 -0.46 -19.99 12.40
N ARG A 259 -0.59 -20.52 11.19
CA ARG A 259 -1.12 -19.78 10.05
C ARG A 259 -2.57 -19.33 10.28
N ALA A 260 -3.40 -20.18 10.89
CA ALA A 260 -4.77 -19.82 11.23
C ALA A 260 -4.83 -18.70 12.30
N LEU A 261 -4.01 -18.79 13.34
CA LEU A 261 -3.90 -17.76 14.38
C LEU A 261 -3.43 -16.42 13.80
N LEU A 262 -2.40 -16.44 12.95
CA LEU A 262 -1.90 -15.23 12.28
C LEU A 262 -2.93 -14.63 11.32
N ALA A 263 -3.63 -15.45 10.53
CA ALA A 263 -4.71 -14.98 9.66
C ALA A 263 -5.78 -14.26 10.46
N ARG A 264 -6.23 -14.84 11.58
CA ARG A 264 -7.22 -14.22 12.46
C ARG A 264 -6.70 -12.92 13.08
N PHE A 265 -5.46 -12.93 13.58
CA PHE A 265 -4.81 -11.74 14.12
C PHE A 265 -4.76 -10.60 13.09
N TYR A 266 -4.32 -10.88 11.84
CA TYR A 266 -4.26 -9.88 10.78
C TYR A 266 -5.64 -9.38 10.35
N THR A 267 -6.67 -10.24 10.39
CA THR A 267 -8.06 -9.82 10.15
C THR A 267 -8.52 -8.82 11.20
N LEU A 268 -8.30 -9.12 12.48
CA LEU A 268 -8.72 -8.25 13.59
C LEU A 268 -7.92 -6.94 13.63
N LEU A 269 -6.61 -7.00 13.36
CA LEU A 269 -5.77 -5.82 13.27
C LEU A 269 -6.22 -4.92 12.10
N ALA A 270 -6.46 -5.48 10.93
CA ALA A 270 -6.93 -4.73 9.77
C ALA A 270 -8.28 -4.07 10.05
N ALA A 271 -9.24 -4.80 10.64
CA ALA A 271 -10.54 -4.25 11.02
C ALA A 271 -10.40 -3.08 12.00
N GLU A 272 -9.52 -3.19 13.01
CA GLU A 272 -9.25 -2.09 13.95
C GLU A 272 -8.58 -0.90 13.27
N VAL A 273 -7.58 -1.14 12.42
CA VAL A 273 -6.91 -0.10 11.63
C VAL A 273 -7.91 0.68 10.78
N TYR A 274 -8.77 -0.02 10.05
CA TYR A 274 -9.76 0.65 9.18
C TYR A 274 -10.82 1.39 9.98
N ARG A 275 -11.27 0.81 11.09
CA ARG A 275 -12.23 1.48 11.99
C ARG A 275 -11.68 2.78 12.57
N GLN A 276 -10.38 2.85 12.82
CA GLN A 276 -9.72 4.03 13.37
C GLN A 276 -9.22 5.00 12.31
N ALA A 277 -8.96 4.56 11.10
CA ALA A 277 -8.52 5.44 10.03
C ALA A 277 -9.56 6.51 9.72
N SER A 278 -9.10 7.73 9.49
CA SER A 278 -9.95 8.82 8.99
C SER A 278 -10.28 8.61 7.51
N LEU A 279 -9.33 8.02 6.77
CA LEU A 279 -9.48 7.60 5.39
C LEU A 279 -8.56 6.41 5.11
N VAL A 280 -8.99 5.51 4.23
CA VAL A 280 -8.20 4.38 3.76
C VAL A 280 -8.11 4.46 2.23
N THR A 281 -6.90 4.43 1.68
CA THR A 281 -6.70 4.44 0.24
C THR A 281 -6.22 3.08 -0.25
N ALA A 282 -6.78 2.66 -1.39
CA ALA A 282 -6.40 1.45 -2.08
C ALA A 282 -5.70 1.80 -3.39
N GLY A 283 -4.64 1.06 -3.74
CA GLY A 283 -3.95 1.24 -5.02
C GLY A 283 -4.77 0.78 -6.26
N ASN A 284 -5.87 0.07 -6.04
CA ASN A 284 -6.80 -0.40 -7.07
C ASN A 284 -8.06 -1.00 -6.45
N THR A 285 -9.08 -1.32 -7.27
CA THR A 285 -10.35 -1.89 -6.79
C THR A 285 -10.21 -3.32 -6.25
N HIS A 286 -9.22 -4.09 -6.70
CA HIS A 286 -8.94 -5.42 -6.15
C HIS A 286 -8.49 -5.32 -4.68
N VAL A 287 -7.57 -4.41 -4.35
CA VAL A 287 -7.17 -4.12 -2.97
C VAL A 287 -8.36 -3.58 -2.17
N ARG A 288 -9.14 -2.67 -2.74
CA ARG A 288 -10.35 -2.11 -2.10
C ARG A 288 -11.35 -3.21 -1.70
N ARG A 289 -11.57 -4.22 -2.53
CA ARG A 289 -12.42 -5.38 -2.18
C ARG A 289 -11.87 -6.18 -1.00
N TRP A 290 -10.56 -6.33 -0.92
CA TRP A 290 -9.92 -6.96 0.24
C TRP A 290 -10.07 -6.13 1.52
N GLN A 291 -9.90 -4.81 1.44
CA GLN A 291 -10.15 -3.90 2.58
C GLN A 291 -11.59 -4.00 3.08
N GLN A 292 -12.57 -4.03 2.18
CA GLN A 292 -13.98 -4.24 2.53
C GLN A 292 -14.22 -5.59 3.23
N ARG A 293 -13.61 -6.67 2.74
CA ARG A 293 -13.68 -8.00 3.39
C ARG A 293 -13.07 -7.99 4.78
N CYS A 294 -12.08 -7.17 5.03
CA CYS A 294 -11.45 -6.99 6.33
C CYS A 294 -12.17 -5.94 7.20
N GLY A 295 -13.36 -5.47 6.81
CA GLY A 295 -14.21 -4.63 7.64
C GLY A 295 -14.07 -3.12 7.40
N ALA A 296 -13.41 -2.67 6.32
CA ALA A 296 -13.36 -1.26 5.99
C ALA A 296 -14.74 -0.73 5.53
N ASP A 297 -15.14 0.43 6.07
CA ASP A 297 -16.36 1.11 5.63
C ASP A 297 -16.17 1.64 4.18
N PRO A 298 -17.06 1.29 3.25
CA PRO A 298 -17.02 1.82 1.88
C PRO A 298 -16.96 3.34 1.78
N ALA A 299 -17.53 4.07 2.74
CA ALA A 299 -17.52 5.53 2.78
C ALA A 299 -16.12 6.11 3.09
N GLN A 300 -15.28 5.37 3.80
CA GLN A 300 -13.90 5.74 4.13
C GLN A 300 -12.89 5.25 3.07
N LEU A 301 -13.33 4.50 2.04
CA LEU A 301 -12.46 3.94 1.04
C LEU A 301 -12.34 4.82 -0.20
N ARG A 302 -11.11 5.15 -0.58
CA ARG A 302 -10.80 5.89 -1.80
C ARG A 302 -9.76 5.13 -2.63
N THR A 303 -9.98 5.01 -3.94
CA THR A 303 -8.98 4.42 -4.84
C THR A 303 -8.04 5.51 -5.32
N VAL A 304 -6.73 5.32 -5.10
CA VAL A 304 -5.66 6.20 -5.60
C VAL A 304 -4.62 5.32 -6.26
N TYR A 305 -4.54 5.39 -7.59
CA TYR A 305 -3.61 4.54 -8.34
C TYR A 305 -2.14 4.87 -8.01
N PRO A 306 -1.24 3.87 -8.04
CA PRO A 306 0.20 4.10 -7.91
C PRO A 306 0.69 5.02 -9.03
N GLY A 307 1.36 6.09 -8.69
CA GLY A 307 1.97 7.01 -9.67
C GLY A 307 3.21 6.38 -10.31
N MET A 308 3.31 6.49 -11.63
CA MET A 308 4.43 5.98 -12.41
C MET A 308 5.03 7.09 -13.27
N ALA A 309 6.37 7.08 -13.42
CA ALA A 309 7.11 8.08 -14.19
C ALA A 309 6.92 7.83 -15.70
N ALA A 310 5.99 8.53 -16.33
CA ALA A 310 5.68 8.39 -17.75
C ALA A 310 6.82 8.91 -18.64
N GLU A 311 7.61 9.89 -18.17
CA GLU A 311 8.72 10.49 -18.92
C GLU A 311 9.78 9.48 -19.36
N ARG A 312 9.93 8.39 -18.59
CA ARG A 312 10.87 7.30 -18.93
C ARG A 312 10.53 6.61 -20.25
N PHE A 313 9.30 6.75 -20.70
CA PHE A 313 8.74 6.08 -21.88
C PHE A 313 8.33 7.09 -22.98
N SER A 314 8.65 8.37 -22.83
CA SER A 314 8.22 9.42 -23.75
C SER A 314 8.72 9.19 -25.17
N ALA A 315 9.96 8.72 -25.32
CA ALA A 315 10.57 8.45 -26.64
C ALA A 315 9.98 7.26 -27.41
N VAL A 316 9.29 6.34 -26.72
CA VAL A 316 8.82 5.05 -27.31
C VAL A 316 7.38 5.21 -27.76
N GLY A 317 6.68 6.10 -27.85
CA GLY A 317 5.28 6.13 -28.25
C GLY A 317 4.96 7.13 -29.34
N GLU A 318 5.97 7.88 -29.77
CA GLU A 318 5.82 8.95 -30.76
C GLU A 318 6.29 8.56 -32.16
N ASP A 319 7.14 7.52 -32.27
CA ASP A 319 7.58 7.00 -33.55
C ASP A 319 6.70 5.82 -34.00
N ASP A 320 6.24 5.87 -35.26
CA ASP A 320 5.50 4.80 -35.93
C ASP A 320 6.34 3.52 -36.16
N ASP A 321 7.64 3.57 -35.90
CA ASP A 321 8.55 2.42 -35.94
C ASP A 321 8.39 1.54 -34.70
N ALA A 322 7.21 0.93 -34.58
CA ALA A 322 7.02 -0.20 -33.67
C ALA A 322 7.94 -1.32 -34.12
N GLY A 323 8.97 -1.63 -33.33
CA GLY A 323 9.86 -2.76 -33.57
C GLY A 323 9.04 -4.00 -33.90
N GLY A 324 9.52 -4.81 -34.84
CA GLY A 324 8.91 -6.01 -35.39
C GLY A 324 7.39 -6.16 -35.26
N PRO A 325 6.60 -5.85 -36.28
CA PRO A 325 5.13 -5.90 -36.20
C PRO A 325 4.61 -7.29 -35.80
N ASP A 326 5.38 -8.35 -36.05
CA ASP A 326 5.05 -9.74 -35.77
C ASP A 326 5.69 -10.23 -34.46
N THR A 327 6.23 -9.31 -33.64
CA THR A 327 6.89 -9.66 -32.38
C THR A 327 5.97 -9.44 -31.19
N LEU A 328 5.75 -10.52 -30.44
CA LEU A 328 5.17 -10.49 -29.09
C LEU A 328 6.28 -10.24 -28.07
N VAL A 329 6.01 -9.40 -27.09
CA VAL A 329 6.95 -9.06 -26.04
C VAL A 329 6.34 -9.36 -24.68
N TRP A 330 7.13 -9.97 -23.82
CA TRP A 330 6.84 -10.14 -22.41
C TRP A 330 7.92 -9.46 -21.56
N VAL A 331 7.52 -8.69 -20.53
CA VAL A 331 8.45 -7.96 -19.65
C VAL A 331 8.10 -8.23 -18.20
N GLY A 332 9.07 -8.65 -17.38
CA GLY A 332 8.82 -8.85 -15.95
C GLY A 332 9.90 -9.64 -15.20
N ARG A 333 9.59 -9.96 -13.94
CA ARG A 333 10.39 -10.90 -13.14
C ARG A 333 10.04 -12.33 -13.55
N ILE A 334 11.06 -13.16 -13.74
CA ILE A 334 10.85 -14.56 -14.09
C ILE A 334 10.56 -15.35 -12.82
N GLU A 335 9.27 -15.61 -12.56
CA GLU A 335 8.76 -16.31 -11.38
C GLU A 335 7.49 -17.12 -11.75
N PRO A 336 7.15 -18.20 -11.02
CA PRO A 336 5.99 -19.05 -11.33
C PRO A 336 4.65 -18.29 -11.40
N ALA A 337 4.48 -17.23 -10.61
CA ALA A 337 3.29 -16.39 -10.62
C ALA A 337 3.01 -15.70 -11.97
N LYS A 338 4.03 -15.57 -12.83
CA LYS A 338 3.95 -14.97 -14.16
C LYS A 338 3.58 -15.96 -15.28
N ASP A 339 3.58 -17.25 -15.00
CA ASP A 339 3.13 -18.34 -15.86
C ASP A 339 3.68 -18.28 -17.30
N LEU A 340 5.02 -18.16 -17.41
CA LEU A 340 5.70 -18.24 -18.71
C LEU A 340 5.48 -19.57 -19.43
N ILE A 341 5.16 -20.64 -18.68
CA ILE A 341 4.85 -21.94 -19.25
C ILE A 341 3.58 -21.85 -20.10
N ALA A 342 2.51 -21.24 -19.58
CA ALA A 342 1.29 -21.00 -20.34
C ALA A 342 1.53 -20.07 -21.55
N LEU A 343 2.41 -19.07 -21.39
CA LEU A 343 2.79 -18.19 -22.50
C LEU A 343 3.49 -18.95 -23.63
N LEU A 344 4.45 -19.83 -23.32
CA LEU A 344 5.16 -20.66 -24.32
C LEU A 344 4.20 -21.58 -25.05
N HIS A 345 3.26 -22.21 -24.35
CA HIS A 345 2.21 -23.01 -24.99
C HIS A 345 1.28 -22.16 -25.86
N ALA A 346 0.89 -20.97 -25.40
CA ALA A 346 0.10 -20.03 -26.20
C ALA A 346 0.87 -19.60 -27.46
N PHE A 347 2.16 -19.30 -27.33
CA PHE A 347 2.99 -18.92 -28.46
C PHE A 347 3.15 -20.05 -29.47
N ALA A 348 3.15 -21.32 -29.07
CA ALA A 348 3.14 -22.45 -29.98
C ALA A 348 1.86 -22.48 -30.85
N GLU A 349 0.72 -22.07 -30.33
CA GLU A 349 -0.51 -21.90 -31.12
C GLU A 349 -0.40 -20.69 -32.05
N VAL A 350 0.15 -19.56 -31.56
CA VAL A 350 0.39 -18.37 -32.38
C VAL A 350 1.28 -18.69 -33.55
N ARG A 351 2.39 -19.37 -33.33
CA ARG A 351 3.38 -19.72 -34.37
C ARG A 351 2.81 -20.62 -35.45
N ARG A 352 1.85 -21.51 -35.13
CA ARG A 352 1.13 -22.32 -36.12
C ARG A 352 0.23 -21.47 -37.01
N ALA A 353 -0.35 -20.40 -36.50
CA ALA A 353 -1.24 -19.53 -37.25
C ALA A 353 -0.51 -18.39 -37.97
N GLU A 354 0.59 -17.93 -37.39
CA GLU A 354 1.47 -16.84 -37.88
C GLU A 354 2.92 -17.32 -37.85
N PRO A 355 3.41 -17.97 -38.94
CA PRO A 355 4.74 -18.58 -38.99
C PRO A 355 5.91 -17.61 -38.78
N ASP A 356 5.75 -16.34 -39.07
CA ASP A 356 6.79 -15.31 -38.90
C ASP A 356 6.80 -14.67 -37.48
N ALA A 357 5.80 -15.01 -36.64
CA ALA A 357 5.70 -14.46 -35.28
C ALA A 357 6.93 -14.80 -34.43
N ARG A 358 7.37 -13.87 -33.62
CA ARG A 358 8.45 -14.00 -32.64
C ARG A 358 7.98 -13.67 -31.24
N LEU A 359 8.62 -14.29 -30.24
CA LEU A 359 8.40 -14.01 -28.84
C LEU A 359 9.71 -13.58 -28.16
N ARG A 360 9.76 -12.37 -27.64
CA ARG A 360 10.90 -11.88 -26.88
C ARG A 360 10.51 -11.76 -25.40
N ILE A 361 11.23 -12.44 -24.53
CA ILE A 361 11.01 -12.49 -23.09
C ILE A 361 12.12 -11.69 -22.41
N PHE A 362 11.77 -10.49 -21.91
CA PHE A 362 12.68 -9.62 -21.20
C PHE A 362 12.53 -9.82 -19.71
N GLY A 363 13.50 -10.51 -19.10
CA GLY A 363 13.54 -10.79 -17.68
C GLY A 363 14.32 -9.73 -16.90
N ALA A 364 13.86 -9.37 -15.69
CA ALA A 364 14.74 -8.76 -14.71
C ALA A 364 15.82 -9.77 -14.28
N PRO A 365 17.00 -9.30 -13.78
CA PRO A 365 18.05 -10.18 -13.28
C PRO A 365 17.49 -11.21 -12.29
N VAL A 366 17.81 -12.48 -12.51
CA VAL A 366 17.25 -13.58 -11.71
C VAL A 366 18.04 -13.72 -10.41
N VAL A 367 17.34 -13.70 -9.28
CA VAL A 367 17.91 -13.82 -7.94
C VAL A 367 17.25 -14.98 -7.19
N GLY A 368 18.07 -15.92 -6.71
CA GLY A 368 17.64 -17.08 -5.93
C GLY A 368 17.42 -18.36 -6.73
N ASP A 369 17.50 -19.50 -6.04
CA ASP A 369 17.50 -20.83 -6.65
C ASP A 369 16.15 -21.18 -7.30
N GLU A 370 15.04 -20.76 -6.71
CA GLU A 370 13.69 -21.04 -7.25
C GLU A 370 13.50 -20.37 -8.62
N ALA A 371 13.84 -19.07 -8.73
CA ALA A 371 13.71 -18.33 -9.97
C ALA A 371 14.68 -18.85 -11.04
N THR A 372 15.90 -19.24 -10.65
CA THR A 372 16.89 -19.85 -11.54
C THR A 372 16.38 -21.19 -12.09
N THR A 373 15.82 -22.03 -11.23
CA THR A 373 15.23 -23.32 -11.61
C THR A 373 14.03 -23.14 -12.56
N TYR A 374 13.17 -22.16 -12.26
CA TYR A 374 12.02 -21.87 -13.10
C TYR A 374 12.44 -21.35 -14.48
N LEU A 375 13.44 -20.47 -14.58
CA LEU A 375 13.98 -20.01 -15.85
C LEU A 375 14.57 -21.16 -16.66
N ALA A 376 15.35 -22.05 -16.02
CA ALA A 376 15.89 -23.22 -16.68
C ALA A 376 14.78 -24.13 -17.26
N HIS A 377 13.70 -24.32 -16.51
CA HIS A 377 12.53 -25.07 -16.98
C HIS A 377 11.87 -24.39 -18.19
N CYS A 378 11.66 -23.07 -18.14
CA CYS A 378 11.09 -22.31 -19.26
C CYS A 378 11.95 -22.41 -20.53
N ARG A 379 13.28 -22.32 -20.41
CA ARG A 379 14.21 -22.47 -21.52
C ARG A 379 14.17 -23.89 -22.12
N ALA A 380 14.14 -24.92 -21.25
CA ALA A 380 14.02 -26.31 -21.70
C ALA A 380 12.72 -26.57 -22.47
N LEU A 381 11.59 -26.02 -21.94
CA LEU A 381 10.29 -26.11 -22.63
C LEU A 381 10.31 -25.37 -23.97
N ALA A 382 10.90 -24.16 -24.02
CA ALA A 382 11.03 -23.42 -25.28
C ALA A 382 11.84 -24.19 -26.32
N ALA A 383 12.98 -24.79 -25.96
CA ALA A 383 13.77 -25.62 -26.85
C ALA A 383 13.02 -26.86 -27.34
N GLN A 384 12.15 -27.44 -26.53
CA GLN A 384 11.30 -28.56 -26.90
C GLN A 384 10.17 -28.17 -27.87
N LEU A 385 9.52 -27.04 -27.66
CA LEU A 385 8.39 -26.57 -28.48
C LEU A 385 8.84 -25.90 -29.76
N PHE A 386 10.00 -25.28 -29.77
CA PHE A 386 10.56 -24.50 -30.87
C PHE A 386 12.01 -24.95 -31.14
N PRO A 387 12.20 -26.11 -31.73
CA PRO A 387 13.53 -26.52 -32.15
C PRO A 387 14.10 -25.53 -33.18
N ASP A 388 15.42 -25.32 -33.18
CA ASP A 388 16.09 -24.37 -34.04
C ASP A 388 15.74 -24.60 -35.51
N GLU A 389 15.26 -23.57 -36.19
CA GLU A 389 14.91 -23.59 -37.61
C GLU A 389 16.17 -23.32 -38.44
N ALA A 390 17.04 -24.32 -38.57
CA ALA A 390 18.21 -24.21 -39.42
C ALA A 390 17.84 -24.31 -40.92
N THR A 391 18.27 -23.35 -41.71
CA THR A 391 18.05 -23.33 -43.19
C THR A 391 18.97 -24.28 -43.92
N GLY A 392 19.89 -24.96 -43.24
CA GLY A 392 20.82 -25.95 -43.82
C GLY A 392 21.62 -26.69 -42.76
N ALA A 393 22.20 -27.82 -43.11
CA ALA A 393 22.93 -28.73 -42.21
C ALA A 393 24.18 -28.12 -41.52
N HIS A 394 24.60 -26.92 -41.89
CA HIS A 394 25.79 -26.24 -41.38
C HIS A 394 25.50 -24.79 -40.89
N THR A 395 24.22 -24.41 -40.81
CA THR A 395 23.80 -23.08 -40.29
C THR A 395 23.07 -23.27 -38.98
N GLU A 396 23.42 -22.45 -37.97
CA GLU A 396 22.66 -22.38 -36.75
C GLU A 396 21.28 -21.76 -37.06
N GLY A 397 20.22 -22.40 -36.62
CA GLY A 397 18.87 -21.88 -36.75
C GLY A 397 18.61 -20.73 -35.78
N VAL A 398 17.69 -19.86 -36.12
CA VAL A 398 17.25 -18.79 -35.22
C VAL A 398 16.01 -19.26 -34.49
N SER A 399 16.09 -19.38 -33.15
CA SER A 399 14.91 -19.68 -32.34
C SER A 399 13.88 -18.55 -32.42
N PRO A 400 12.58 -18.84 -32.60
CA PRO A 400 11.54 -17.82 -32.57
C PRO A 400 11.26 -17.26 -31.17
N VAL A 401 11.87 -17.84 -30.13
CA VAL A 401 11.76 -17.40 -28.74
C VAL A 401 13.12 -16.99 -28.19
N THR A 402 13.25 -15.79 -27.67
CA THR A 402 14.46 -15.30 -26.99
C THR A 402 14.22 -15.00 -25.53
N PHE A 403 15.24 -15.24 -24.70
CA PHE A 403 15.26 -14.87 -23.27
C PHE A 403 16.40 -13.88 -23.05
N GLU A 404 16.04 -12.64 -22.79
CA GLU A 404 16.97 -11.51 -22.71
C GLU A 404 16.90 -10.90 -21.31
N GLU A 405 18.03 -10.36 -20.82
CA GLU A 405 18.10 -9.71 -19.51
C GLU A 405 18.08 -8.19 -19.68
N ILE A 406 17.18 -7.53 -18.93
CA ILE A 406 17.09 -6.07 -18.87
C ILE A 406 18.32 -5.51 -18.16
N GLY A 407 18.99 -4.52 -18.77
CA GLY A 407 20.27 -3.98 -18.30
C GLY A 407 21.48 -4.61 -18.98
N GLY A 408 21.26 -5.59 -19.88
CA GLY A 408 22.28 -6.16 -20.73
C GLY A 408 22.65 -5.25 -21.92
N PRO A 409 23.68 -5.62 -22.69
CA PRO A 409 24.17 -4.80 -23.81
C PRO A 409 23.15 -4.63 -24.95
N GLU A 410 22.25 -5.58 -25.13
CA GLU A 410 21.24 -5.55 -26.19
C GLU A 410 19.96 -4.82 -25.78
N VAL A 411 19.68 -4.77 -24.47
CA VAL A 411 18.48 -4.14 -23.91
C VAL A 411 18.86 -3.33 -22.68
N PRO A 412 19.38 -2.10 -22.88
CA PRO A 412 19.88 -1.29 -21.77
C PRO A 412 18.80 -0.84 -20.79
N GLY A 413 17.52 -0.84 -21.20
CA GLY A 413 16.44 -0.42 -20.30
C GLY A 413 15.06 -0.96 -20.66
N LEU A 414 14.09 -0.56 -19.84
CA LEU A 414 12.68 -0.98 -20.01
C LEU A 414 12.04 -0.36 -21.26
N ALA A 415 12.41 0.85 -21.64
CA ALA A 415 11.85 1.52 -22.81
C ALA A 415 12.17 0.75 -24.09
N GLU A 416 13.42 0.29 -24.24
CA GLU A 416 13.89 -0.53 -25.37
C GLU A 416 13.19 -1.90 -25.39
N ALA A 417 12.97 -2.51 -24.21
CA ALA A 417 12.22 -3.75 -24.11
C ALA A 417 10.78 -3.61 -24.64
N TYR A 418 10.08 -2.55 -24.25
CA TYR A 418 8.72 -2.28 -24.74
C TYR A 418 8.68 -1.81 -26.20
N ALA A 419 9.75 -1.22 -26.72
CA ALA A 419 9.87 -0.85 -28.11
C ALA A 419 10.10 -2.04 -29.05
N ALA A 420 10.55 -3.17 -28.53
CA ALA A 420 10.99 -4.32 -29.31
C ALA A 420 9.89 -5.07 -30.06
N GLY A 421 8.62 -4.81 -29.81
CA GLY A 421 7.51 -5.48 -30.50
C GLY A 421 6.20 -4.72 -30.49
N GLY A 422 5.27 -5.18 -31.35
CA GLY A 422 3.98 -4.54 -31.56
C GLY A 422 2.90 -4.89 -30.54
N VAL A 423 3.04 -6.02 -29.82
CA VAL A 423 2.07 -6.50 -28.83
C VAL A 423 2.77 -6.92 -27.54
N ILE A 424 2.33 -6.38 -26.42
CA ILE A 424 2.85 -6.77 -25.10
C ILE A 424 1.90 -7.79 -24.46
N VAL A 425 2.46 -8.89 -23.96
CA VAL A 425 1.68 -9.99 -23.38
C VAL A 425 1.96 -10.13 -21.88
N LEU A 426 0.92 -10.22 -21.06
CA LEU A 426 0.99 -10.53 -19.65
C LEU A 426 0.25 -11.85 -19.38
N SER A 427 0.97 -12.90 -18.98
CA SER A 427 0.44 -14.26 -18.80
C SER A 427 0.15 -14.65 -17.34
N SER A 428 0.29 -13.72 -16.41
CA SER A 428 0.28 -13.95 -14.96
C SER A 428 -0.95 -14.71 -14.47
N VAL A 429 -0.77 -15.52 -13.41
CA VAL A 429 -1.86 -16.16 -12.65
C VAL A 429 -2.15 -15.43 -11.34
N VAL A 430 -1.22 -14.60 -10.89
CA VAL A 430 -1.39 -13.74 -9.70
C VAL A 430 -0.80 -12.38 -9.99
N GLU A 431 -1.61 -11.34 -9.80
CA GLU A 431 -1.19 -9.95 -9.84
C GLU A 431 -1.80 -9.14 -8.69
N GLY A 432 -1.13 -8.04 -8.35
CA GLY A 432 -1.70 -6.95 -7.57
C GLY A 432 -2.12 -5.82 -8.52
N PHE A 433 -1.22 -4.84 -8.69
CA PHE A 433 -1.28 -3.81 -9.71
C PHE A 433 -0.25 -4.15 -10.80
N PRO A 434 -0.67 -4.32 -12.07
CA PRO A 434 0.22 -4.81 -13.13
C PRO A 434 1.10 -3.67 -13.67
N ILE A 435 2.26 -3.44 -13.05
CA ILE A 435 3.19 -2.36 -13.39
C ILE A 435 3.62 -2.44 -14.86
N SER A 436 4.07 -3.62 -15.32
CA SER A 436 4.52 -3.82 -16.70
C SER A 436 3.44 -3.51 -17.74
N LEU A 437 2.17 -3.73 -17.38
CA LEU A 437 1.05 -3.39 -18.25
C LEU A 437 0.90 -1.86 -18.39
N VAL A 438 1.00 -1.11 -17.28
CA VAL A 438 0.93 0.35 -17.32
C VAL A 438 2.13 0.95 -18.06
N GLU A 439 3.33 0.39 -17.88
CA GLU A 439 4.54 0.79 -18.62
C GLU A 439 4.37 0.58 -20.13
N SER A 440 3.81 -0.57 -20.53
CA SER A 440 3.51 -0.83 -21.94
C SER A 440 2.47 0.13 -22.52
N MET A 441 1.47 0.51 -21.71
CA MET A 441 0.46 1.51 -22.06
C MET A 441 1.09 2.89 -22.28
N PHE A 442 2.04 3.32 -21.43
CA PHE A 442 2.80 4.57 -21.66
C PHE A 442 3.57 4.53 -23.00
N CYS A 443 4.06 3.36 -23.39
CA CYS A 443 4.72 3.16 -24.70
C CYS A 443 3.73 3.08 -25.87
N GLY A 444 2.43 3.25 -25.67
CA GLY A 444 1.43 3.17 -26.73
C GLY A 444 1.32 1.77 -27.37
N ARG A 445 1.67 0.71 -26.65
CA ARG A 445 1.62 -0.65 -27.17
C ARG A 445 0.28 -1.30 -26.91
N ALA A 446 -0.21 -2.06 -27.88
CA ALA A 446 -1.38 -2.91 -27.68
C ALA A 446 -1.05 -4.04 -26.71
N THR A 447 -1.98 -4.36 -25.82
CA THR A 447 -1.75 -5.32 -24.74
C THR A 447 -2.71 -6.51 -24.84
N VAL A 448 -2.17 -7.69 -24.53
CA VAL A 448 -2.95 -8.90 -24.26
C VAL A 448 -2.61 -9.35 -22.84
N SER A 449 -3.59 -9.59 -22.00
CA SER A 449 -3.35 -9.93 -20.61
C SER A 449 -4.34 -10.96 -20.08
N THR A 450 -3.94 -11.69 -19.05
CA THR A 450 -4.82 -12.56 -18.27
C THR A 450 -5.67 -11.73 -17.28
N ASP A 451 -6.92 -12.19 -17.01
CA ASP A 451 -7.85 -11.56 -16.04
C ASP A 451 -7.45 -11.90 -14.60
N VAL A 452 -6.50 -11.16 -14.05
CA VAL A 452 -6.01 -11.33 -12.68
C VAL A 452 -5.76 -9.99 -11.99
N GLY A 453 -6.01 -9.92 -10.69
CA GLY A 453 -5.76 -8.71 -9.89
C GLY A 453 -6.51 -7.48 -10.40
N ALA A 454 -5.77 -6.43 -10.73
CA ALA A 454 -6.31 -5.16 -11.24
C ALA A 454 -6.23 -5.03 -12.78
N VAL A 455 -5.92 -6.09 -13.52
CA VAL A 455 -5.68 -6.02 -14.98
C VAL A 455 -6.86 -5.42 -15.74
N VAL A 456 -8.08 -5.90 -15.50
CA VAL A 456 -9.29 -5.40 -16.20
C VAL A 456 -9.53 -3.92 -15.90
N GLU A 457 -9.31 -3.51 -14.65
CA GLU A 457 -9.40 -2.11 -14.22
C GLU A 457 -8.37 -1.22 -14.91
N VAL A 458 -7.12 -1.69 -15.01
CA VAL A 458 -6.03 -0.96 -15.66
C VAL A 458 -6.26 -0.83 -17.16
N ILE A 459 -6.55 -1.94 -17.85
CA ILE A 459 -6.81 -1.94 -19.29
C ILE A 459 -8.03 -1.10 -19.65
N GLY A 460 -9.15 -1.23 -18.92
CA GLY A 460 -10.35 -0.44 -19.16
C GLY A 460 -10.87 -0.48 -20.61
N GLY A 461 -10.71 -1.59 -21.32
CA GLY A 461 -11.13 -1.75 -22.71
C GLY A 461 -10.07 -1.34 -23.77
N THR A 462 -8.87 -0.91 -23.38
CA THR A 462 -7.79 -0.50 -24.31
C THR A 462 -6.82 -1.65 -24.65
N GLY A 463 -7.19 -2.89 -24.35
CA GLY A 463 -6.43 -4.11 -24.65
C GLY A 463 -7.33 -5.32 -24.65
N LEU A 464 -6.77 -6.50 -24.88
CA LEU A 464 -7.50 -7.75 -24.86
C LEU A 464 -7.21 -8.53 -23.57
N VAL A 465 -8.24 -9.19 -23.05
CA VAL A 465 -8.16 -9.94 -21.80
C VAL A 465 -8.58 -11.38 -22.02
N ALA A 466 -7.76 -12.32 -21.54
CA ALA A 466 -8.00 -13.76 -21.62
C ALA A 466 -8.15 -14.36 -20.20
N PRO A 467 -8.86 -15.47 -20.01
CA PRO A 467 -8.87 -16.19 -18.73
C PRO A 467 -7.45 -16.68 -18.35
N PRO A 468 -7.06 -16.61 -17.07
CA PRO A 468 -5.77 -17.14 -16.63
C PRO A 468 -5.71 -18.67 -16.83
N ARG A 469 -4.50 -19.20 -17.01
CA ARG A 469 -4.25 -20.63 -17.28
C ARG A 469 -4.99 -21.17 -18.50
N ASN A 470 -5.24 -20.31 -19.50
CA ASN A 470 -5.85 -20.68 -20.76
C ASN A 470 -4.96 -20.25 -21.94
N PRO A 471 -3.94 -21.05 -22.30
CA PRO A 471 -3.01 -20.73 -23.40
C PRO A 471 -3.72 -20.47 -24.72
N ARG A 472 -4.79 -21.21 -25.04
CA ARG A 472 -5.53 -21.04 -26.28
C ARG A 472 -6.21 -19.67 -26.38
N ALA A 473 -6.92 -19.25 -25.33
CA ALA A 473 -7.56 -17.93 -25.33
C ALA A 473 -6.52 -16.79 -25.40
N LEU A 474 -5.36 -16.99 -24.75
CA LEU A 474 -4.25 -16.05 -24.83
C LEU A 474 -3.68 -15.98 -26.26
N ALA A 475 -3.51 -17.14 -26.92
CA ALA A 475 -3.07 -17.23 -28.32
C ALA A 475 -4.07 -16.56 -29.26
N ASP A 476 -5.36 -16.86 -29.15
CA ASP A 476 -6.42 -16.28 -30.00
C ASP A 476 -6.40 -14.74 -29.91
N ALA A 477 -6.21 -14.18 -28.71
CA ALA A 477 -6.10 -12.74 -28.51
C ALA A 477 -4.82 -12.15 -29.15
N CYS A 478 -3.68 -12.83 -29.04
CA CYS A 478 -2.44 -12.41 -29.70
C CYS A 478 -2.58 -12.43 -31.22
N ILE A 479 -3.10 -13.52 -31.81
CA ILE A 479 -3.35 -13.66 -33.24
C ILE A 479 -4.27 -12.55 -33.77
N ALA A 480 -5.34 -12.22 -33.00
CA ALA A 480 -6.26 -11.15 -33.39
C ALA A 480 -5.58 -9.78 -33.52
N LEU A 481 -4.55 -9.49 -32.70
CA LEU A 481 -3.79 -8.24 -32.80
C LEU A 481 -2.66 -8.29 -33.84
N LEU A 482 -2.07 -9.46 -34.09
CA LEU A 482 -1.06 -9.61 -35.13
C LEU A 482 -1.69 -9.41 -36.52
N ARG A 483 -2.89 -9.95 -36.74
CA ARG A 483 -3.62 -9.87 -38.02
C ARG A 483 -4.27 -8.53 -38.33
N ASP A 484 -4.46 -7.66 -37.31
CA ASP A 484 -5.15 -6.39 -37.47
C ASP A 484 -4.29 -5.23 -36.96
N PRO A 485 -3.38 -4.71 -37.80
CA PRO A 485 -2.48 -3.61 -37.47
C PRO A 485 -3.21 -2.33 -37.10
N GLU A 486 -4.33 -2.04 -37.76
CA GLU A 486 -5.13 -0.83 -37.47
C GLU A 486 -5.78 -0.91 -36.08
N ARG A 487 -6.36 -2.06 -35.74
CA ARG A 487 -6.91 -2.30 -34.41
C ARG A 487 -5.82 -2.22 -33.35
N ARG A 488 -4.67 -2.81 -33.62
CA ARG A 488 -3.49 -2.77 -32.74
C ARG A 488 -3.05 -1.34 -32.46
N ALA A 489 -2.90 -0.51 -33.51
CA ALA A 489 -2.53 0.91 -33.37
C ALA A 489 -3.58 1.71 -32.57
N ARG A 490 -4.88 1.53 -32.86
CA ARG A 490 -5.96 2.21 -32.12
C ARG A 490 -5.97 1.82 -30.64
N LEU A 491 -5.79 0.54 -30.30
CA LEU A 491 -5.75 0.09 -28.91
C LEU A 491 -4.52 0.62 -28.18
N GLY A 492 -3.35 0.63 -28.83
CA GLY A 492 -2.13 1.22 -28.27
C GLY A 492 -2.26 2.70 -27.96
N ALA A 493 -2.79 3.48 -28.90
CA ALA A 493 -3.04 4.92 -28.70
C ALA A 493 -4.04 5.17 -27.56
N ALA A 494 -5.14 4.41 -27.51
CA ALA A 494 -6.12 4.51 -26.42
C ALA A 494 -5.52 4.09 -25.06
N ALA A 495 -4.67 3.07 -25.03
CA ALA A 495 -3.95 2.63 -23.85
C ALA A 495 -3.04 3.74 -23.32
N ARG A 496 -2.26 4.40 -24.20
CA ARG A 496 -1.38 5.53 -23.82
C ARG A 496 -2.18 6.69 -23.25
N ALA A 497 -3.25 7.10 -23.92
CA ALA A 497 -4.11 8.19 -23.44
C ALA A 497 -4.64 7.89 -22.02
N ARG A 498 -5.16 6.67 -21.81
CA ARG A 498 -5.65 6.22 -20.50
C ARG A 498 -4.56 6.19 -19.43
N ALA A 499 -3.37 5.72 -19.77
CA ALA A 499 -2.27 5.63 -18.82
C ALA A 499 -1.80 7.04 -18.38
N LEU A 500 -1.69 7.98 -19.32
CA LEU A 500 -1.34 9.37 -19.03
C LEU A 500 -2.41 10.10 -18.21
N GLU A 501 -3.67 9.76 -18.39
CA GLU A 501 -4.78 10.32 -17.61
C GLU A 501 -4.83 9.82 -16.17
N LEU A 502 -4.53 8.53 -15.92
CA LEU A 502 -4.86 7.88 -14.65
C LEU A 502 -3.66 7.48 -13.80
N PHE A 503 -2.51 7.17 -14.40
CA PHE A 503 -1.44 6.43 -13.71
C PHE A 503 -0.14 7.19 -13.55
N THR A 504 -0.10 8.49 -13.81
CA THR A 504 1.12 9.28 -13.66
C THR A 504 1.41 9.67 -12.20
N VAL A 505 2.66 10.03 -11.92
CA VAL A 505 3.09 10.53 -10.60
C VAL A 505 2.30 11.78 -10.22
N GLU A 506 2.04 12.68 -11.19
CA GLU A 506 1.34 13.95 -10.99
C GLU A 506 -0.09 13.71 -10.51
N GLN A 507 -0.81 12.74 -11.10
CA GLN A 507 -2.17 12.35 -10.68
C GLN A 507 -2.18 11.79 -9.26
N ASN A 508 -1.21 10.95 -8.94
CA ASN A 508 -1.06 10.39 -7.58
C ASN A 508 -0.79 11.50 -6.56
N LEU A 509 0.15 12.39 -6.84
CA LEU A 509 0.50 13.50 -5.94
C LEU A 509 -0.66 14.51 -5.79
N ALA A 510 -1.39 14.80 -6.85
CA ALA A 510 -2.57 15.67 -6.79
C ALA A 510 -3.66 15.08 -5.89
N ALA A 511 -3.89 13.75 -6.00
CA ALA A 511 -4.84 13.05 -5.14
C ALA A 511 -4.42 13.11 -3.66
N PHE A 512 -3.16 12.81 -3.32
CA PHE A 512 -2.69 12.87 -1.93
C PHE A 512 -2.65 14.28 -1.37
N ARG A 513 -2.33 15.30 -2.19
CA ARG A 513 -2.43 16.71 -1.79
C ARG A 513 -3.86 17.06 -1.37
N GLY A 514 -4.85 16.66 -2.17
CA GLY A 514 -6.27 16.85 -1.84
C GLY A 514 -6.68 16.12 -0.56
N ILE A 515 -6.27 14.86 -0.41
CA ILE A 515 -6.55 14.03 0.78
C ILE A 515 -5.96 14.66 2.05
N TYR A 516 -4.71 15.11 2.01
CA TYR A 516 -4.08 15.73 3.17
C TYR A 516 -4.80 17.01 3.61
N LEU A 517 -5.18 17.87 2.67
CA LEU A 517 -5.94 19.08 2.96
C LEU A 517 -7.33 18.77 3.54
N GLU A 518 -8.02 17.78 2.96
CA GLU A 518 -9.33 17.32 3.45
C GLU A 518 -9.24 16.83 4.90
N LEU A 519 -8.29 15.93 5.21
CA LEU A 519 -8.17 15.34 6.54
C LEU A 519 -7.82 16.39 7.61
N ILE A 520 -6.93 17.32 7.30
CA ILE A 520 -6.56 18.38 8.23
C ILE A 520 -7.71 19.37 8.43
N SER A 521 -8.51 19.64 7.40
CA SER A 521 -9.67 20.53 7.55
C SER A 521 -10.74 19.98 8.49
N HIS A 522 -10.87 18.64 8.54
CA HIS A 522 -11.87 17.98 9.40
C HIS A 522 -11.35 17.65 10.82
N ALA A 523 -10.04 17.49 10.98
CA ALA A 523 -9.42 17.08 12.23
C ALA A 523 -8.13 17.87 12.51
N PRO A 524 -8.20 19.20 12.72
CA PRO A 524 -7.03 20.00 12.99
C PRO A 524 -6.39 19.58 14.33
N VAL A 525 -5.10 19.26 14.29
CA VAL A 525 -4.34 18.94 15.51
C VAL A 525 -3.96 20.22 16.22
N ARG A 526 -4.27 20.29 17.51
CA ARG A 526 -3.90 21.42 18.35
C ARG A 526 -2.50 21.20 18.92
N ARG A 527 -1.60 22.14 18.66
CA ARG A 527 -0.26 22.19 19.25
C ARG A 527 -0.27 23.25 20.35
N GLU A 528 -0.66 22.87 21.57
CA GLU A 528 -0.71 23.83 22.68
C GLU A 528 0.68 24.30 23.10
N ALA A 529 1.70 23.43 23.01
CA ALA A 529 3.06 23.74 23.45
C ALA A 529 3.81 24.76 22.57
N ASP A 530 3.50 24.79 21.26
CA ASP A 530 4.16 25.72 20.31
C ASP A 530 3.43 27.06 20.17
N ALA A 531 2.28 27.20 20.80
CA ALA A 531 1.45 28.40 20.68
C ALA A 531 1.94 29.57 21.56
N LEU A 532 2.74 29.28 22.58
CA LEU A 532 3.29 30.26 23.50
C LEU A 532 4.81 30.42 23.28
N ASP A 533 5.31 31.64 23.44
CA ASP A 533 6.75 31.89 23.51
C ASP A 533 7.32 31.63 24.93
N ALA A 534 8.61 31.92 25.12
CA ALA A 534 9.29 31.72 26.41
C ALA A 534 8.71 32.61 27.53
N ASP A 535 8.02 33.67 27.16
CA ASP A 535 7.40 34.62 28.08
C ASP A 535 5.90 34.33 28.34
N GLY A 536 5.38 33.24 27.71
CA GLY A 536 3.99 32.81 27.82
C GLY A 536 3.01 33.55 26.92
N GLU A 537 3.51 34.39 26.00
CA GLU A 537 2.69 35.10 25.03
C GLU A 537 2.39 34.25 23.80
N PRO A 538 1.20 34.37 23.16
CA PRO A 538 0.86 33.63 21.96
C PRO A 538 1.78 33.99 20.80
N ARG A 539 2.47 33.00 20.23
CA ARG A 539 3.23 33.19 19.00
C ARG A 539 2.28 33.47 17.84
N LEU A 540 2.44 34.63 17.21
CA LEU A 540 1.68 34.99 16.02
C LEU A 540 1.98 33.98 14.91
N PHE A 541 0.92 33.41 14.33
CA PHE A 541 1.00 32.41 13.24
C PHE A 541 1.63 31.04 13.60
N ALA A 542 1.88 30.73 14.86
CA ALA A 542 2.36 29.40 15.28
C ALA A 542 1.35 28.28 15.08
N ALA A 543 0.06 28.61 14.93
CA ALA A 543 -1.00 27.66 14.59
C ALA A 543 -1.87 28.23 13.44
N PRO A 544 -2.48 27.37 12.59
CA PRO A 544 -3.48 27.80 11.62
C PRO A 544 -4.58 28.61 12.30
N ALA A 545 -5.16 29.59 11.60
CA ALA A 545 -6.24 30.43 12.14
C ALA A 545 -7.40 29.59 12.69
N GLU A 546 -7.67 28.44 12.06
CA GLU A 546 -8.69 27.45 12.42
C GLU A 546 -8.45 26.83 13.81
N ALA A 547 -7.20 26.64 14.21
CA ALA A 547 -6.85 26.08 15.51
C ALA A 547 -7.17 27.03 16.68
N ARG A 548 -7.45 28.29 16.39
CA ARG A 548 -7.80 29.32 17.40
C ARG A 548 -9.30 29.47 17.61
N LEU A 549 -10.14 28.88 16.72
CA LEU A 549 -11.58 28.98 16.80
C LEU A 549 -12.15 27.76 17.54
N LEU A 550 -12.67 28.00 18.72
CA LEU A 550 -13.36 27.02 19.56
C LEU A 550 -14.86 27.02 19.21
N GLY A 551 -15.36 25.94 18.59
CA GLY A 551 -16.79 25.75 18.36
C GLY A 551 -17.16 25.47 16.92
N PRO A 552 -18.40 25.05 16.64
CA PRO A 552 -18.89 24.88 15.29
C PRO A 552 -18.94 26.23 14.58
N TRP A 553 -18.41 26.27 13.37
CA TRP A 553 -18.33 27.46 12.51
C TRP A 553 -19.68 28.14 12.21
N THR A 554 -20.78 27.51 12.57
CA THR A 554 -22.15 27.97 12.32
C THR A 554 -22.74 28.89 13.38
N GLN A 555 -22.05 29.14 14.50
CA GLN A 555 -22.50 30.09 15.52
C GLN A 555 -21.59 31.33 15.57
N PRO A 556 -22.07 32.51 15.16
CA PRO A 556 -21.34 33.74 15.42
C PRO A 556 -21.21 33.92 16.95
N GLN A 557 -19.99 33.93 17.46
CA GLN A 557 -19.77 34.30 18.85
C GLN A 557 -20.23 35.76 19.05
N PRO A 558 -21.02 36.06 20.08
CA PRO A 558 -21.30 37.44 20.41
C PRO A 558 -19.97 38.16 20.68
N ALA A 559 -19.73 39.24 19.97
CA ALA A 559 -18.55 40.05 20.16
C ALA A 559 -18.40 40.39 21.64
N ALA A 560 -17.23 40.09 22.20
CA ALA A 560 -16.92 40.45 23.59
C ALA A 560 -17.11 41.97 23.73
N VAL A 561 -18.02 42.36 24.63
CA VAL A 561 -18.30 43.77 24.88
C VAL A 561 -17.01 44.42 25.44
N GLY A 562 -16.32 45.20 24.59
CA GLY A 562 -15.14 45.96 25.00
C GLY A 562 -13.86 45.75 24.20
N ALA A 563 -13.80 44.83 23.22
CA ALA A 563 -12.64 44.71 22.37
C ALA A 563 -12.59 45.86 21.33
N PRO A 564 -11.48 46.59 21.16
CA PRO A 564 -11.39 47.66 20.17
C PRO A 564 -11.48 47.08 18.77
N VAL A 565 -12.51 47.46 18.03
CA VAL A 565 -12.70 47.05 16.64
C VAL A 565 -11.66 47.80 15.79
N PRO A 566 -10.86 47.12 14.92
CA PRO A 566 -9.93 47.78 14.03
C PRO A 566 -10.64 48.82 13.16
N GLY A 567 -10.03 50.00 12.96
CA GLY A 567 -10.65 51.16 12.28
C GLY A 567 -11.22 50.88 10.89
N TRP A 568 -10.70 49.88 10.17
CA TRP A 568 -11.21 49.45 8.86
C TRP A 568 -12.52 48.63 8.97
N ALA A 569 -12.79 47.99 10.09
CA ALA A 569 -14.02 47.26 10.33
C ALA A 569 -15.13 48.16 10.91
N ALA A 570 -14.78 49.33 11.46
CA ALA A 570 -15.73 50.30 11.97
C ALA A 570 -16.37 51.17 10.89
N ALA A 571 -15.73 51.28 9.70
CA ALA A 571 -16.20 52.15 8.61
C ALA A 571 -17.40 51.59 7.82
N GLY A 572 -17.87 50.38 8.10
CA GLY A 572 -19.01 49.76 7.42
C GLY A 572 -20.33 49.66 8.20
N ALA A 573 -20.35 50.13 9.44
CA ALA A 573 -21.57 50.08 10.30
C ALA A 573 -22.30 51.42 10.32
N GLU A 574 -22.91 51.80 9.21
CA GLU A 574 -23.98 52.79 9.28
C GLU A 574 -25.23 52.16 9.91
N PRO A 575 -25.86 52.84 10.88
CA PRO A 575 -27.01 52.28 11.58
C PRO A 575 -28.22 52.23 10.63
N GLU A 576 -28.88 51.12 10.59
CA GLU A 576 -30.07 50.78 9.79
C GLU A 576 -31.32 51.66 10.06
N ALA A 577 -31.18 52.71 10.88
CA ALA A 577 -32.26 53.65 11.21
C ALA A 577 -32.45 54.81 10.22
N ALA A 578 -31.57 55.01 9.23
CA ALA A 578 -31.68 56.13 8.29
C ALA A 578 -32.29 55.80 6.92
N ARG A 579 -32.72 54.56 6.67
CA ARG A 579 -33.26 54.12 5.35
C ARG A 579 -34.78 54.00 5.29
N ARG A 580 -35.55 54.61 6.19
CA ARG A 580 -37.05 54.63 6.13
C ARG A 580 -37.64 55.97 5.73
N ALA A 581 -36.99 56.73 4.91
CA ALA A 581 -37.64 57.90 4.29
C ALA A 581 -37.06 58.13 2.89
N GLY A 582 -37.72 57.62 1.85
CA GLY A 582 -37.37 57.90 0.50
C GLY A 582 -37.91 56.86 -0.48
N SER A 583 -39.20 56.97 -0.78
CA SER A 583 -39.87 56.35 -1.91
C SER A 583 -39.35 56.85 -3.23
N VAL A 584 -38.84 56.03 -4.11
CA VAL A 584 -38.65 56.32 -5.53
C VAL A 584 -38.88 55.02 -6.34
N PRO A 585 -39.55 55.07 -7.51
CA PRO A 585 -40.25 53.94 -8.14
C PRO A 585 -39.32 53.07 -8.98
N GLU A 586 -39.84 51.88 -9.22
CA GLU A 586 -39.29 50.88 -10.16
C GLU A 586 -39.10 51.42 -11.58
N PRO A 587 -38.10 50.92 -12.27
CA PRO A 587 -38.20 50.80 -13.74
C PRO A 587 -38.26 49.33 -14.15
N GLY A 588 -39.23 49.13 -14.98
CA GLY A 588 -39.76 48.03 -15.68
C GLY A 588 -38.84 46.89 -16.14
N CYS A 589 -39.43 45.78 -16.00
CA CYS A 589 -39.11 44.54 -16.66
C CYS A 589 -39.30 44.70 -18.19
N LEU A 590 -38.26 44.41 -18.96
CA LEU A 590 -38.38 44.12 -20.40
C LEU A 590 -37.45 42.95 -20.70
N CYS A 591 -38.06 41.75 -20.80
CA CYS A 591 -37.90 40.86 -21.93
C CYS A 591 -38.78 39.63 -21.70
N ALA A 592 -39.97 39.75 -22.24
CA ALA A 592 -40.76 38.58 -22.65
C ALA A 592 -40.51 38.38 -24.15
N THR A 593 -40.37 37.16 -24.54
CA THR A 593 -40.88 36.50 -25.77
C THR A 593 -40.13 35.21 -25.91
N ALA A 594 -40.78 34.14 -25.66
CA ALA A 594 -41.66 33.35 -26.52
C ALA A 594 -40.87 32.29 -27.30
N CYS A 595 -41.11 31.07 -26.99
CA CYS A 595 -41.54 30.11 -28.00
C CYS A 595 -42.14 28.88 -27.30
N GLY A 596 -43.38 28.61 -27.63
CA GLY A 596 -44.20 27.51 -27.18
C GLY A 596 -43.93 26.23 -27.97
N PRO A 597 -44.79 25.22 -27.76
CA PRO A 597 -44.43 23.81 -27.87
C PRO A 597 -44.68 23.24 -29.27
N GLY A 598 -43.91 22.21 -29.60
CA GLY A 598 -44.10 21.38 -30.77
C GLY A 598 -44.03 19.91 -30.41
N ASP A 599 -45.19 19.29 -30.49
CA ASP A 599 -45.42 17.85 -30.47
C ASP A 599 -44.66 17.10 -31.57
N GLY A 600 -44.45 15.81 -31.37
CA GLY A 600 -44.38 14.86 -32.45
C GLY A 600 -43.39 13.72 -32.32
N ASP A 601 -43.91 12.60 -31.89
CA ASP A 601 -43.61 11.21 -32.26
C ASP A 601 -42.50 10.95 -33.30
N ALA A 602 -41.56 10.05 -32.93
CA ALA A 602 -41.28 8.73 -33.51
C ALA A 602 -40.05 8.11 -32.80
#